data_75bbe5e394dc7c318584fd7d0e32785e
#
_entry.id   75bbe5e394dc7c318584fd7d0e32785e
#
_cell.length_a   1.000
_cell.length_b   1.000
_cell.length_c   1.000
_cell.angle_alpha   90.00
_cell.angle_beta   90.00
_cell.angle_gamma   90.00
#
_symmetry.space_group_name_H-M   'P 1'
#
loop_
_entity.id
_entity.type
_entity.pdbx_description
1 polymer ?
#
loop_
_entity_poly.entity_id
_entity_poly.type
_entity_poly.pdbx_seq_one_letter_code
_entity_poly.pdbx_strand_id
1 'polypeptide(L)'
;MVNKNIINDLAALAKANADAISKPRSRATSRTPNAADNNNGLYPLRNSTEYVGGHRQVFDSTPGARVIETMHGSGTFQQWAEDGTEIKVVVGNKHEHLKEGYTLTVGQNGDIKITGHCRVSVGGGVHIEVAGDVSLVSTGTITHYAAKDYNIVAGGKVNILGNTSLNLTTDGTHTVRVGKDHKSTVHGKSDYTVDGNHTSAIKGNSDLNLTGNFNAQIGANETISTRGTKDVSSGGTMTFIAPKIDLNP
;
A
#
# COMPACT_ATOMS: atom_id res chain seq x y z
N MET A 1 -1.65 -20.36 15.57
CA MET A 1 -1.61 -20.77 14.15
C MET A 1 -1.97 -19.57 13.30
N VAL A 2 -0.99 -19.02 12.58
CA VAL A 2 -1.28 -17.97 11.60
C VAL A 2 -2.17 -18.59 10.53
N ASN A 3 -3.29 -17.95 10.24
CA ASN A 3 -4.26 -18.48 9.29
C ASN A 3 -3.62 -18.46 7.88
N LYS A 4 -3.12 -19.63 7.46
CA LYS A 4 -2.53 -19.81 6.11
C LYS A 4 -3.46 -19.32 4.99
N ASN A 5 -4.77 -19.26 5.25
CA ASN A 5 -5.74 -18.78 4.30
C ASN A 5 -5.57 -17.28 4.00
N ILE A 6 -5.28 -16.45 5.01
CA ILE A 6 -5.06 -15.00 4.80
C ILE A 6 -3.83 -14.74 3.93
N ILE A 7 -2.74 -15.50 4.14
CA ILE A 7 -1.52 -15.37 3.34
C ILE A 7 -1.78 -15.82 1.89
N ASN A 8 -2.52 -16.91 1.72
CA ASN A 8 -2.89 -17.43 0.41
C ASN A 8 -3.85 -16.47 -0.32
N ASP A 9 -4.79 -15.86 0.41
CA ASP A 9 -5.74 -14.89 -0.14
C ASP A 9 -5.03 -13.59 -0.57
N LEU A 10 -4.06 -13.10 0.21
CA LEU A 10 -3.23 -11.95 -0.16
C LEU A 10 -2.32 -12.26 -1.35
N ALA A 11 -1.73 -13.45 -1.41
CA ALA A 11 -0.92 -13.89 -2.54
C ALA A 11 -1.77 -14.08 -3.80
N ALA A 12 -2.98 -14.63 -3.66
CA ALA A 12 -3.94 -14.78 -4.74
C ALA A 12 -4.43 -13.42 -5.26
N LEU A 13 -4.69 -12.46 -4.38
CA LEU A 13 -5.09 -11.11 -4.72
C LEU A 13 -3.95 -10.34 -5.43
N ALA A 14 -2.72 -10.47 -4.93
CA ALA A 14 -1.53 -9.89 -5.56
C ALA A 14 -1.30 -10.49 -6.96
N LYS A 15 -1.47 -11.81 -7.10
CA LYS A 15 -1.38 -12.49 -8.40
C LYS A 15 -2.52 -12.10 -9.34
N ALA A 16 -3.76 -12.02 -8.85
CA ALA A 16 -4.91 -11.60 -9.65
C ALA A 16 -4.75 -10.15 -10.14
N ASN A 17 -4.22 -9.25 -9.30
CA ASN A 17 -3.91 -7.89 -9.71
C ASN A 17 -2.75 -7.83 -10.70
N ALA A 18 -1.69 -8.62 -10.51
CA ALA A 18 -0.58 -8.73 -11.46
C ALA A 18 -1.08 -9.30 -12.81
N ASP A 19 -1.93 -10.32 -12.79
CA ASP A 19 -2.55 -10.91 -13.98
C ASP A 19 -3.55 -9.95 -14.66
N ALA A 20 -4.26 -9.12 -13.89
CA ALA A 20 -5.14 -8.07 -14.42
C ALA A 20 -4.35 -6.93 -15.08
N ILE A 21 -3.16 -6.60 -14.53
CA ILE A 21 -2.24 -5.62 -15.10
C ILE A 21 -1.51 -6.19 -16.32
N SER A 22 -1.20 -7.50 -16.33
CA SER A 22 -0.47 -8.16 -17.39
C SER A 22 -1.34 -8.62 -18.58
N LYS A 23 -2.66 -8.78 -18.39
CA LYS A 23 -3.56 -9.05 -19.52
C LYS A 23 -3.62 -7.78 -20.36
N PRO A 24 -3.15 -7.81 -21.63
CA PRO A 24 -3.46 -6.73 -22.55
C PRO A 24 -4.99 -6.71 -22.66
N ARG A 25 -5.65 -5.74 -22.01
CA ARG A 25 -7.01 -5.37 -22.38
C ARG A 25 -6.97 -5.16 -23.89
N SER A 26 -7.93 -5.72 -24.57
CA SER A 26 -8.06 -5.75 -26.03
C SER A 26 -7.48 -4.45 -26.58
N ARG A 27 -6.32 -4.60 -27.19
CA ARG A 27 -5.63 -3.58 -27.92
C ARG A 27 -6.70 -2.82 -28.67
N ALA A 28 -6.92 -1.56 -28.37
CA ALA A 28 -7.36 -0.65 -29.40
C ALA A 28 -6.38 -0.97 -30.53
N THR A 29 -6.84 -1.65 -31.56
CA THR A 29 -6.04 -2.05 -32.68
C THR A 29 -5.39 -0.77 -33.14
N SER A 30 -4.09 -0.62 -32.82
CA SER A 30 -3.27 0.35 -33.49
C SER A 30 -3.50 0.05 -34.95
N ARG A 31 -4.44 0.73 -35.57
CA ARG A 31 -4.47 0.85 -37.00
C ARG A 31 -3.17 1.59 -37.31
N THR A 32 -2.13 0.82 -37.56
CA THR A 32 -1.04 1.35 -38.36
C THR A 32 -1.73 1.98 -39.55
N PRO A 33 -1.55 3.29 -39.81
CA PRO A 33 -2.11 3.90 -41.00
C PRO A 33 -1.65 3.04 -42.17
N ASN A 34 -2.55 2.24 -42.67
CA ASN A 34 -2.18 1.39 -43.81
C ASN A 34 -2.15 2.34 -45.00
N ALA A 35 -1.01 2.48 -45.62
CA ALA A 35 -0.88 3.25 -46.87
C ALA A 35 -1.91 2.79 -47.94
N ALA A 36 -2.44 1.57 -47.79
CA ALA A 36 -3.50 1.02 -48.64
C ALA A 36 -4.90 1.58 -48.33
N ASP A 37 -5.17 2.11 -47.11
CA ASP A 37 -6.46 2.72 -46.78
C ASP A 37 -6.62 4.13 -47.37
N ASN A 38 -5.63 4.61 -48.10
CA ASN A 38 -5.58 5.97 -48.64
C ASN A 38 -6.57 6.25 -49.78
N ASN A 39 -7.24 5.24 -50.29
CA ASN A 39 -8.11 5.42 -51.45
C ASN A 39 -9.62 5.32 -51.18
N ASN A 40 -10.07 5.17 -49.93
CA ASN A 40 -11.50 5.05 -49.63
C ASN A 40 -12.22 6.39 -49.44
N GLY A 41 -11.51 7.52 -49.44
CA GLY A 41 -12.13 8.83 -49.39
C GLY A 41 -12.54 9.33 -50.77
N LEU A 42 -13.78 9.80 -50.89
CA LEU A 42 -14.28 10.41 -52.13
C LEU A 42 -13.77 11.84 -52.27
N TYR A 43 -13.05 12.13 -53.36
CA TYR A 43 -12.75 13.51 -53.72
C TYR A 43 -14.07 14.26 -54.07
N PRO A 44 -14.35 15.46 -53.57
CA PRO A 44 -13.47 16.37 -52.84
C PRO A 44 -13.53 16.24 -51.32
N LEU A 45 -14.13 15.21 -50.74
CA LEU A 45 -14.33 15.04 -49.31
C LEU A 45 -13.05 14.72 -48.55
N ARG A 46 -12.03 14.21 -49.26
CA ARG A 46 -10.72 13.89 -48.73
C ARG A 46 -9.64 14.83 -49.27
N ASN A 47 -8.89 15.44 -48.37
CA ASN A 47 -7.67 16.18 -48.67
C ASN A 47 -6.50 15.52 -47.91
N SER A 48 -5.47 15.10 -48.63
CA SER A 48 -4.24 14.58 -48.02
C SER A 48 -3.05 15.27 -48.63
N THR A 49 -2.14 15.76 -47.80
CA THR A 49 -0.89 16.37 -48.21
C THR A 49 0.27 15.55 -47.67
N GLU A 50 1.11 15.05 -48.56
CA GLU A 50 2.35 14.36 -48.22
C GLU A 50 3.55 15.25 -48.50
N TYR A 51 4.49 15.29 -47.59
CA TYR A 51 5.70 16.07 -47.65
C TYR A 51 6.91 15.14 -47.76
N VAL A 52 8.01 15.65 -48.32
CA VAL A 52 9.29 14.93 -48.36
C VAL A 52 9.70 14.51 -46.95
N GLY A 53 10.15 13.28 -46.80
CA GLY A 53 10.51 12.72 -45.48
C GLY A 53 9.38 11.95 -44.79
N GLY A 54 8.25 11.70 -45.47
CA GLY A 54 7.17 10.86 -44.97
C GLY A 54 6.22 11.57 -43.99
N HIS A 55 6.25 12.89 -43.95
CA HIS A 55 5.26 13.69 -43.18
C HIS A 55 3.94 13.73 -43.95
N ARG A 56 2.81 13.60 -43.22
CA ARG A 56 1.49 13.57 -43.83
C ARG A 56 0.46 14.31 -42.98
N GLN A 57 -0.47 14.99 -43.66
CA GLN A 57 -1.71 15.51 -43.09
C GLN A 57 -2.89 14.98 -43.89
N VAL A 58 -3.94 14.54 -43.19
CA VAL A 58 -5.17 14.03 -43.81
C VAL A 58 -6.37 14.71 -43.15
N PHE A 59 -7.26 15.21 -43.99
CA PHE A 59 -8.59 15.66 -43.61
C PHE A 59 -9.58 14.88 -44.48
N ASP A 60 -10.33 13.96 -43.88
CA ASP A 60 -11.31 13.15 -44.57
C ASP A 60 -12.69 13.42 -43.96
N SER A 61 -13.62 13.88 -44.77
CA SER A 61 -15.01 14.14 -44.39
C SER A 61 -15.98 13.10 -44.96
N THR A 62 -15.48 12.02 -45.55
CA THR A 62 -16.30 10.93 -46.10
C THR A 62 -17.13 10.29 -44.98
N PRO A 63 -18.47 10.21 -45.12
CA PRO A 63 -19.31 9.54 -44.13
C PRO A 63 -18.88 8.08 -43.92
N GLY A 64 -18.71 7.66 -42.67
CA GLY A 64 -18.22 6.33 -42.30
C GLY A 64 -16.69 6.18 -42.32
N ALA A 65 -15.95 7.24 -42.71
CA ALA A 65 -14.49 7.24 -42.75
C ALA A 65 -13.84 8.58 -42.33
N ARG A 66 -14.59 9.42 -41.64
CA ARG A 66 -14.11 10.74 -41.19
C ARG A 66 -12.87 10.62 -40.33
N VAL A 67 -11.82 11.33 -40.70
CA VAL A 67 -10.55 11.33 -39.95
C VAL A 67 -9.81 12.64 -40.12
N ILE A 68 -9.20 13.07 -39.04
CA ILE A 68 -8.16 14.11 -39.05
C ILE A 68 -6.89 13.44 -38.55
N GLU A 69 -5.81 13.50 -39.33
CA GLU A 69 -4.53 12.88 -38.98
C GLU A 69 -3.36 13.79 -39.29
N THR A 70 -2.39 13.84 -38.38
CA THR A 70 -1.08 14.44 -38.62
C THR A 70 -0.01 13.42 -38.27
N MET A 71 0.87 13.10 -39.21
CA MET A 71 1.92 12.10 -39.04
C MET A 71 3.29 12.69 -39.37
N HIS A 72 4.27 12.37 -38.55
CA HIS A 72 5.68 12.65 -38.78
C HIS A 72 6.36 11.41 -39.42
N GLY A 73 7.36 11.62 -40.26
CA GLY A 73 8.08 10.53 -40.96
C GLY A 73 8.72 9.47 -40.05
N SER A 74 8.94 9.78 -38.77
CA SER A 74 9.38 8.80 -37.75
C SER A 74 8.29 7.83 -37.28
N GLY A 75 7.04 8.01 -37.71
CA GLY A 75 5.88 7.27 -37.22
C GLY A 75 5.17 7.88 -36.01
N THR A 76 5.62 9.04 -35.50
CA THR A 76 4.85 9.82 -34.52
C THR A 76 3.61 10.39 -35.19
N PHE A 77 2.41 10.17 -34.63
CA PHE A 77 1.18 10.69 -35.21
C PHE A 77 0.13 11.04 -34.15
N GLN A 78 -0.84 11.86 -34.57
CA GLN A 78 -2.07 12.15 -33.86
C GLN A 78 -3.24 12.03 -34.82
N GLN A 79 -4.30 11.34 -34.41
CA GLN A 79 -5.46 11.04 -35.23
C GLN A 79 -6.74 11.24 -34.43
N TRP A 80 -7.76 11.82 -35.03
CA TRP A 80 -9.13 11.86 -34.53
C TRP A 80 -10.02 11.09 -35.51
N ALA A 81 -10.67 10.05 -35.01
CA ALA A 81 -11.57 9.19 -35.77
C ALA A 81 -13.03 9.71 -35.75
N GLU A 82 -13.88 9.17 -36.63
CA GLU A 82 -15.27 9.59 -36.77
C GLU A 82 -16.11 9.40 -35.49
N ASP A 83 -15.79 8.40 -34.69
CA ASP A 83 -16.44 8.11 -33.40
C ASP A 83 -15.95 9.02 -32.25
N GLY A 84 -15.11 10.01 -32.55
CA GLY A 84 -14.50 10.89 -31.56
C GLY A 84 -13.27 10.32 -30.85
N THR A 85 -12.82 9.13 -31.19
CA THR A 85 -11.60 8.56 -30.61
C THR A 85 -10.38 9.35 -31.01
N GLU A 86 -9.58 9.77 -30.04
CA GLU A 86 -8.25 10.34 -30.26
C GLU A 86 -7.18 9.28 -30.03
N ILE A 87 -6.25 9.16 -30.97
CA ILE A 87 -5.06 8.33 -30.88
C ILE A 87 -3.83 9.20 -31.05
N LYS A 88 -2.92 9.17 -30.07
CA LYS A 88 -1.63 9.85 -30.13
C LYS A 88 -0.51 8.85 -29.87
N VAL A 89 0.41 8.75 -30.82
CA VAL A 89 1.59 7.90 -30.75
C VAL A 89 2.84 8.76 -30.85
N VAL A 90 3.74 8.62 -29.89
CA VAL A 90 5.05 9.29 -29.89
C VAL A 90 6.11 8.20 -29.90
N VAL A 91 6.84 8.06 -31.00
CA VAL A 91 7.88 7.05 -31.17
C VAL A 91 9.14 7.37 -30.37
N GLY A 92 9.44 8.65 -30.19
CA GLY A 92 10.55 9.12 -29.38
C GLY A 92 10.11 9.61 -27.99
N ASN A 93 10.87 10.49 -27.41
CA ASN A 93 10.55 11.12 -26.14
C ASN A 93 9.43 12.18 -26.28
N LYS A 94 8.49 12.20 -25.34
CA LYS A 94 7.53 13.29 -25.20
C LYS A 94 7.96 14.20 -24.05
N HIS A 95 8.13 15.50 -24.34
CA HIS A 95 8.33 16.56 -23.35
C HIS A 95 7.11 17.47 -23.35
N GLU A 96 6.54 17.68 -22.19
CA GLU A 96 5.41 18.59 -22.00
C GLU A 96 5.73 19.53 -20.84
N HIS A 97 5.66 20.82 -21.09
CA HIS A 97 5.94 21.87 -20.12
C HIS A 97 4.75 22.83 -20.05
N LEU A 98 4.09 22.85 -18.90
CA LEU A 98 2.95 23.71 -18.63
C LEU A 98 3.36 24.73 -17.58
N LYS A 99 3.21 26.03 -17.92
CA LYS A 99 3.64 27.13 -17.05
C LYS A 99 2.64 27.42 -15.93
N GLU A 100 1.37 27.09 -16.15
CA GLU A 100 0.28 27.43 -15.23
C GLU A 100 -0.39 26.15 -14.71
N GLY A 101 -1.57 25.80 -15.17
CA GLY A 101 -2.36 24.70 -14.68
C GLY A 101 -2.50 23.56 -15.68
N TYR A 102 -2.77 22.37 -15.16
CA TYR A 102 -3.17 21.21 -15.95
C TYR A 102 -4.32 20.49 -15.25
N THR A 103 -5.39 20.22 -16.01
CA THR A 103 -6.53 19.44 -15.53
C THR A 103 -6.78 18.30 -16.49
N LEU A 104 -6.83 17.08 -15.97
CA LEU A 104 -7.24 15.90 -16.72
C LEU A 104 -8.51 15.33 -16.08
N THR A 105 -9.60 15.28 -16.85
CA THR A 105 -10.85 14.65 -16.43
C THR A 105 -11.14 13.45 -17.33
N VAL A 106 -11.29 12.27 -16.74
CA VAL A 106 -11.64 11.05 -17.44
C VAL A 106 -12.99 10.59 -16.91
N GLY A 107 -14.02 10.60 -17.79
CA GLY A 107 -15.42 10.30 -17.41
C GLY A 107 -15.69 8.83 -17.10
N GLN A 108 -14.80 7.92 -17.47
CA GLN A 108 -14.93 6.49 -17.23
C GLN A 108 -13.60 5.91 -16.75
N ASN A 109 -13.07 4.90 -17.42
CA ASN A 109 -11.84 4.22 -17.03
C ASN A 109 -10.58 4.93 -17.57
N GLY A 110 -9.55 5.07 -16.75
CA GLY A 110 -8.23 5.53 -17.15
C GLY A 110 -7.16 4.52 -16.76
N ASP A 111 -6.28 4.17 -17.69
CA ASP A 111 -5.14 3.28 -17.44
C ASP A 111 -3.83 4.01 -17.73
N ILE A 112 -2.91 4.01 -16.75
CA ILE A 112 -1.54 4.50 -16.93
C ILE A 112 -0.59 3.31 -16.76
N LYS A 113 0.16 2.97 -17.80
CA LYS A 113 1.14 1.89 -17.78
C LYS A 113 2.53 2.41 -18.11
N ILE A 114 3.46 2.24 -17.18
CA ILE A 114 4.86 2.62 -17.33
C ILE A 114 5.70 1.34 -17.13
N THR A 115 6.44 0.93 -18.17
CA THR A 115 7.28 -0.28 -18.10
C THR A 115 8.66 -0.03 -17.54
N GLY A 116 9.06 1.23 -17.48
CA GLY A 116 10.34 1.66 -16.93
C GLY A 116 10.17 2.38 -15.58
N HIS A 117 11.11 3.24 -15.27
CA HIS A 117 11.10 4.04 -14.06
C HIS A 117 10.07 5.18 -14.13
N CYS A 118 9.27 5.34 -13.08
CA CYS A 118 8.37 6.47 -12.90
C CYS A 118 8.80 7.31 -11.70
N ARG A 119 8.92 8.62 -11.88
CA ARG A 119 9.16 9.58 -10.80
C ARG A 119 8.07 10.65 -10.80
N VAL A 120 7.42 10.83 -9.67
CA VAL A 120 6.48 11.93 -9.42
C VAL A 120 7.07 12.81 -8.34
N SER A 121 7.23 14.11 -8.62
CA SER A 121 7.74 15.10 -7.66
C SER A 121 6.76 16.26 -7.61
N VAL A 122 6.23 16.55 -6.43
CA VAL A 122 5.25 17.60 -6.20
C VAL A 122 5.79 18.55 -5.15
N GLY A 123 5.92 19.83 -5.48
CA GLY A 123 6.43 20.86 -4.57
C GLY A 123 5.41 21.32 -3.52
N GLY A 124 4.14 21.02 -3.73
CA GLY A 124 3.04 21.31 -2.79
C GLY A 124 2.41 20.05 -2.22
N GLY A 125 1.13 20.10 -1.92
CA GLY A 125 0.36 18.96 -1.43
C GLY A 125 -0.06 17.99 -2.52
N VAL A 126 -0.23 16.72 -2.15
CA VAL A 126 -0.90 15.70 -2.97
C VAL A 126 -2.14 15.24 -2.22
N HIS A 127 -3.29 15.30 -2.88
CA HIS A 127 -4.56 14.77 -2.36
C HIS A 127 -5.03 13.63 -3.28
N ILE A 128 -5.32 12.48 -2.68
CA ILE A 128 -5.85 11.29 -3.37
C ILE A 128 -7.14 10.89 -2.67
N GLU A 129 -8.25 10.99 -3.37
CA GLU A 129 -9.56 10.58 -2.89
C GLU A 129 -10.09 9.45 -3.78
N VAL A 130 -10.49 8.34 -3.17
CA VAL A 130 -11.01 7.16 -3.86
C VAL A 130 -12.25 6.66 -3.13
N ALA A 131 -13.38 6.61 -3.81
CA ALA A 131 -14.63 6.10 -3.26
C ALA A 131 -14.65 4.56 -3.11
N GLY A 132 -13.75 3.86 -3.79
CA GLY A 132 -13.60 2.41 -3.75
C GLY A 132 -12.28 1.96 -3.10
N ASP A 133 -11.76 0.83 -3.52
CA ASP A 133 -10.54 0.23 -3.00
C ASP A 133 -9.29 0.88 -3.58
N VAL A 134 -8.26 1.03 -2.75
CA VAL A 134 -6.90 1.37 -3.14
C VAL A 134 -5.99 0.18 -2.89
N SER A 135 -5.30 -0.29 -3.92
CA SER A 135 -4.30 -1.35 -3.82
C SER A 135 -2.92 -0.84 -4.21
N LEU A 136 -1.95 -1.01 -3.33
CA LEU A 136 -0.54 -0.73 -3.59
C LEU A 136 0.26 -2.02 -3.42
N VAL A 137 0.79 -2.55 -4.53
CA VAL A 137 1.53 -3.81 -4.55
C VAL A 137 2.95 -3.57 -5.07
N SER A 138 3.94 -4.09 -4.36
CA SER A 138 5.35 -4.05 -4.76
C SER A 138 5.99 -5.41 -4.52
N THR A 139 6.81 -5.87 -5.46
CA THR A 139 7.68 -7.05 -5.28
C THR A 139 9.00 -6.69 -4.59
N GLY A 140 9.29 -5.42 -4.47
CA GLY A 140 10.44 -4.88 -3.74
C GLY A 140 10.02 -4.19 -2.43
N THR A 141 10.67 -3.10 -2.10
CA THR A 141 10.43 -2.34 -0.88
C THR A 141 9.42 -1.22 -1.11
N ILE A 142 8.53 -1.00 -0.16
CA ILE A 142 7.69 0.19 -0.05
C ILE A 142 8.21 1.00 1.14
N THR A 143 8.59 2.25 0.91
CA THR A 143 9.05 3.16 1.96
C THR A 143 8.13 4.35 2.06
N HIS A 144 7.64 4.63 3.25
CA HIS A 144 6.91 5.84 3.59
C HIS A 144 7.75 6.67 4.55
N TYR A 145 8.04 7.91 4.19
CA TYR A 145 8.75 8.85 5.04
C TYR A 145 7.92 10.11 5.21
N ALA A 146 7.70 10.50 6.44
CA ALA A 146 7.09 11.77 6.81
C ALA A 146 8.02 12.51 7.78
N ALA A 147 8.38 13.77 7.45
CA ALA A 147 9.23 14.59 8.31
C ALA A 147 8.52 15.07 9.60
N LYS A 148 7.20 14.95 9.63
CA LYS A 148 6.34 15.28 10.77
C LYS A 148 5.48 14.08 11.11
N ASP A 149 4.18 14.22 11.00
CA ASP A 149 3.21 13.20 11.39
C ASP A 149 2.90 12.23 10.25
N TYR A 150 2.77 10.96 10.58
CA TYR A 150 2.25 9.92 9.72
C TYR A 150 1.04 9.29 10.39
N ASN A 151 -0.17 9.59 9.90
CA ASN A 151 -1.42 9.15 10.51
C ASN A 151 -2.08 8.05 9.67
N ILE A 152 -2.44 6.95 10.32
CA ILE A 152 -3.26 5.87 9.73
C ILE A 152 -4.57 5.82 10.52
N VAL A 153 -5.68 6.10 9.84
CA VAL A 153 -7.02 6.07 10.42
C VAL A 153 -7.89 5.12 9.62
N ALA A 154 -8.52 4.18 10.29
CA ALA A 154 -9.45 3.25 9.66
C ALA A 154 -10.74 3.17 10.48
N GLY A 155 -11.89 3.28 9.81
CA GLY A 155 -13.20 3.04 10.43
C GLY A 155 -13.45 1.56 10.76
N GLY A 156 -12.68 0.66 10.19
CA GLY A 156 -12.73 -0.78 10.42
C GLY A 156 -11.41 -1.31 10.99
N LYS A 157 -10.90 -2.39 10.42
CA LYS A 157 -9.70 -3.08 10.88
C LYS A 157 -8.44 -2.54 10.22
N VAL A 158 -7.36 -2.44 10.99
CA VAL A 158 -5.99 -2.30 10.49
C VAL A 158 -5.27 -3.62 10.72
N ASN A 159 -4.83 -4.27 9.65
CA ASN A 159 -4.03 -5.49 9.74
C ASN A 159 -2.59 -5.19 9.32
N ILE A 160 -1.64 -5.50 10.18
CA ILE A 160 -0.21 -5.38 9.90
C ILE A 160 0.39 -6.78 10.05
N LEU A 161 0.95 -7.32 8.99
CA LEU A 161 1.55 -8.65 8.95
C LEU A 161 2.97 -8.57 8.43
N GLY A 162 3.92 -9.05 9.21
CA GLY A 162 5.31 -9.28 8.80
C GLY A 162 5.61 -10.78 8.88
N ASN A 163 5.99 -11.41 7.78
CA ASN A 163 6.30 -12.85 7.77
C ASN A 163 7.61 -13.18 8.51
N THR A 164 8.54 -12.26 8.55
CA THR A 164 9.85 -12.44 9.19
C THR A 164 9.97 -11.63 10.47
N SER A 165 9.64 -10.35 10.43
CA SER A 165 9.71 -9.46 11.58
C SER A 165 8.77 -8.26 11.42
N LEU A 166 8.33 -7.74 12.54
CA LEU A 166 7.69 -6.43 12.66
C LEU A 166 8.46 -5.66 13.74
N ASN A 167 9.13 -4.57 13.34
CA ASN A 167 9.89 -3.72 14.25
C ASN A 167 9.16 -2.39 14.44
N LEU A 168 8.91 -2.03 15.69
CA LEU A 168 8.37 -0.74 16.10
C LEU A 168 9.41 -0.08 17.01
N THR A 169 9.96 1.05 16.59
CA THR A 169 10.97 1.79 17.34
C THR A 169 10.55 3.24 17.49
N THR A 170 10.68 3.79 18.67
CA THR A 170 10.45 5.21 18.95
C THR A 170 11.49 5.71 19.94
N ASP A 171 12.03 6.89 19.70
CA ASP A 171 12.94 7.57 20.63
C ASP A 171 12.17 8.34 21.71
N GLY A 172 10.87 8.51 21.53
CA GLY A 172 9.98 9.19 22.47
C GLY A 172 8.98 8.24 23.13
N THR A 173 7.76 8.69 23.25
CA THR A 173 6.70 7.93 23.90
C THR A 173 5.99 6.97 22.96
N HIS A 174 5.86 5.72 23.37
CA HIS A 174 4.99 4.74 22.73
C HIS A 174 3.72 4.54 23.56
N THR A 175 2.55 4.84 23.00
CA THR A 175 1.27 4.72 23.72
C THR A 175 0.35 3.74 22.98
N VAL A 176 -0.14 2.74 23.72
CA VAL A 176 -1.18 1.81 23.23
C VAL A 176 -2.43 2.02 24.08
N ARG A 177 -3.54 2.41 23.46
CA ARG A 177 -4.84 2.53 24.12
C ARG A 177 -5.83 1.57 23.48
N VAL A 178 -6.37 0.67 24.26
CA VAL A 178 -7.36 -0.32 23.83
C VAL A 178 -8.65 -0.10 24.61
N GLY A 179 -9.75 0.19 23.92
CA GLY A 179 -11.04 0.51 24.53
C GLY A 179 -11.83 -0.71 24.99
N LYS A 180 -11.47 -1.90 24.54
CA LYS A 180 -12.13 -3.17 24.91
C LYS A 180 -11.06 -4.21 25.26
N ASP A 181 -10.91 -5.24 24.48
CA ASP A 181 -10.03 -6.37 24.75
C ASP A 181 -8.65 -6.18 24.13
N HIS A 182 -7.60 -6.44 24.88
CA HIS A 182 -6.23 -6.55 24.38
C HIS A 182 -5.78 -8.00 24.50
N LYS A 183 -5.40 -8.62 23.39
CA LYS A 183 -4.88 -10.00 23.37
C LYS A 183 -3.49 -10.02 22.75
N SER A 184 -2.53 -10.58 23.46
CA SER A 184 -1.19 -10.87 22.98
C SER A 184 -0.91 -12.35 23.09
N THR A 185 -0.39 -12.97 22.02
CA THR A 185 0.01 -14.39 22.02
C THR A 185 1.40 -14.50 21.42
N VAL A 186 2.33 -15.10 22.19
CA VAL A 186 3.70 -15.37 21.79
C VAL A 186 3.95 -16.86 21.87
N HIS A 187 4.30 -17.50 20.76
CA HIS A 187 4.61 -18.95 20.73
C HIS A 187 6.08 -19.26 21.03
N GLY A 188 6.93 -18.26 21.01
CA GLY A 188 8.35 -18.36 21.32
C GLY A 188 8.71 -17.61 22.59
N LYS A 189 9.92 -17.10 22.65
CA LYS A 189 10.43 -16.29 23.75
C LYS A 189 9.79 -14.89 23.74
N SER A 190 9.43 -14.40 24.90
CA SER A 190 9.01 -13.01 25.12
C SER A 190 9.97 -12.38 26.12
N ASP A 191 10.66 -11.33 25.69
CA ASP A 191 11.56 -10.53 26.55
C ASP A 191 10.94 -9.18 26.79
N TYR A 192 10.98 -8.74 28.03
CA TYR A 192 10.53 -7.42 28.47
C TYR A 192 11.59 -6.81 29.38
N THR A 193 12.20 -5.72 28.95
CA THR A 193 13.23 -4.99 29.71
C THR A 193 12.79 -3.57 29.94
N VAL A 194 12.90 -3.08 31.15
CA VAL A 194 12.63 -1.70 31.56
C VAL A 194 13.79 -1.19 32.39
N ASP A 195 14.53 -0.21 31.87
CA ASP A 195 15.67 0.39 32.57
C ASP A 195 15.24 1.39 33.65
N GLY A 196 14.01 1.88 33.57
CA GLY A 196 13.43 2.80 34.54
C GLY A 196 12.35 2.15 35.40
N ASN A 197 11.40 2.93 35.86
CA ASN A 197 10.30 2.46 36.68
C ASN A 197 9.26 1.69 35.85
N HIS A 198 8.79 0.57 36.34
CA HIS A 198 7.66 -0.16 35.80
C HIS A 198 6.49 -0.09 36.76
N THR A 199 5.33 0.36 36.30
CA THR A 199 4.08 0.39 37.08
C THR A 199 3.00 -0.40 36.35
N SER A 200 2.36 -1.32 37.05
CA SER A 200 1.19 -2.07 36.55
C SER A 200 0.03 -1.90 37.52
N ALA A 201 -1.13 -1.47 37.05
CA ALA A 201 -2.35 -1.31 37.83
C ALA A 201 -3.48 -2.11 37.18
N ILE A 202 -4.00 -3.12 37.90
CA ILE A 202 -5.08 -3.99 37.46
C ILE A 202 -6.24 -3.81 38.42
N LYS A 203 -7.39 -3.30 37.95
CA LYS A 203 -8.59 -3.09 38.76
C LYS A 203 -9.46 -4.36 38.91
N GLY A 204 -9.28 -5.31 38.05
CA GLY A 204 -9.97 -6.61 38.06
C GLY A 204 -9.06 -7.72 38.55
N ASN A 205 -9.36 -8.95 38.16
CA ASN A 205 -8.56 -10.11 38.49
C ASN A 205 -7.26 -10.15 37.68
N SER A 206 -6.23 -10.69 38.27
CA SER A 206 -4.95 -11.00 37.60
C SER A 206 -4.60 -12.46 37.87
N ASP A 207 -4.61 -13.27 36.83
CA ASP A 207 -4.28 -14.68 36.90
C ASP A 207 -2.93 -14.94 36.23
N LEU A 208 -1.99 -15.54 36.94
CA LEU A 208 -0.70 -15.99 36.42
C LEU A 208 -0.64 -17.51 36.50
N ASN A 209 -0.64 -18.20 35.39
CA ASN A 209 -0.52 -19.64 35.30
C ASN A 209 0.80 -20.02 34.60
N LEU A 210 1.69 -20.70 35.32
CA LEU A 210 3.00 -21.10 34.84
C LEU A 210 3.13 -22.63 34.98
N THR A 211 3.46 -23.30 33.89
CA THR A 211 3.77 -24.72 33.88
C THR A 211 5.25 -25.02 34.10
N GLY A 212 6.09 -24.02 34.05
CA GLY A 212 7.53 -24.07 34.28
C GLY A 212 7.93 -23.34 35.57
N ASN A 213 9.19 -23.00 35.67
CA ASN A 213 9.74 -22.33 36.85
C ASN A 213 9.37 -20.84 36.85
N PHE A 214 9.10 -20.30 38.02
CA PHE A 214 9.04 -18.86 38.26
C PHE A 214 10.24 -18.44 39.11
N ASN A 215 11.09 -17.56 38.57
CA ASN A 215 12.21 -17.00 39.30
C ASN A 215 12.00 -15.49 39.42
N ALA A 216 11.98 -14.98 40.63
CA ALA A 216 11.98 -13.56 40.92
C ALA A 216 13.24 -13.22 41.74
N GLN A 217 14.02 -12.24 41.26
CA GLN A 217 15.18 -11.72 41.99
C GLN A 217 14.97 -10.23 42.22
N ILE A 218 14.91 -9.82 43.47
CA ILE A 218 14.67 -8.44 43.90
C ILE A 218 15.89 -7.97 44.68
N GLY A 219 16.63 -6.99 44.10
CA GLY A 219 17.88 -6.49 44.69
C GLY A 219 17.67 -5.52 45.85
N ALA A 220 16.41 -5.15 46.13
CA ALA A 220 16.05 -4.24 47.24
C ALA A 220 14.87 -4.85 48.03
N ASN A 221 13.91 -4.05 48.42
CA ASN A 221 12.78 -4.49 49.22
C ASN A 221 11.62 -5.00 48.37
N GLU A 222 11.01 -6.10 48.78
CA GLU A 222 9.71 -6.56 48.31
C GLU A 222 8.66 -6.27 49.38
N THR A 223 7.54 -5.67 48.98
CA THR A 223 6.41 -5.45 49.87
C THR A 223 5.15 -6.03 49.26
N ILE A 224 4.54 -6.99 49.93
CA ILE A 224 3.24 -7.57 49.52
C ILE A 224 2.21 -7.18 50.59
N SER A 225 1.19 -6.41 50.18
CA SER A 225 0.07 -6.04 51.07
C SER A 225 -1.24 -6.60 50.51
N THR A 226 -1.97 -7.32 51.32
CA THR A 226 -3.24 -7.95 50.97
C THR A 226 -4.30 -7.56 51.99
N ARG A 227 -5.45 -7.04 51.55
CA ARG A 227 -6.57 -6.70 52.45
C ARG A 227 -7.44 -7.91 52.80
N GLY A 228 -7.35 -8.97 52.03
CA GLY A 228 -8.06 -10.23 52.28
C GLY A 228 -7.10 -11.35 52.64
N THR A 229 -7.45 -12.56 52.33
CA THR A 229 -6.65 -13.74 52.61
C THR A 229 -5.50 -13.86 51.56
N LYS A 230 -4.32 -14.18 52.03
CA LYS A 230 -3.18 -14.60 51.20
C LYS A 230 -2.93 -16.10 51.48
N ASP A 231 -3.31 -16.94 50.55
CA ASP A 231 -3.05 -18.38 50.63
C ASP A 231 -1.78 -18.73 49.84
N VAL A 232 -0.85 -19.40 50.49
CA VAL A 232 0.37 -19.90 49.87
C VAL A 232 0.45 -21.40 50.15
N SER A 233 0.36 -22.21 49.11
CA SER A 233 0.46 -23.67 49.24
C SER A 233 1.54 -24.21 48.33
N SER A 234 2.21 -25.26 48.75
CA SER A 234 3.23 -25.96 48.00
C SER A 234 2.99 -27.48 48.14
N GLY A 235 3.06 -28.20 47.00
CA GLY A 235 3.07 -29.67 46.98
C GLY A 235 4.41 -30.26 47.42
N GLY A 236 5.43 -29.47 47.61
CA GLY A 236 6.76 -29.83 48.06
C GLY A 236 7.24 -28.99 49.23
N THR A 237 8.54 -28.84 49.37
CA THR A 237 9.14 -28.04 50.44
C THR A 237 9.01 -26.54 50.19
N MET A 238 8.59 -25.80 51.19
CA MET A 238 8.62 -24.34 51.23
C MET A 238 9.70 -23.93 52.23
N THR A 239 10.68 -23.16 51.77
CA THR A 239 11.81 -22.72 52.59
C THR A 239 11.86 -21.22 52.65
N PHE A 240 11.90 -20.64 53.84
CA PHE A 240 12.13 -19.25 54.10
C PHE A 240 13.49 -19.09 54.79
N ILE A 241 14.39 -18.35 54.25
CA ILE A 241 15.69 -18.06 54.84
C ILE A 241 15.84 -16.56 54.97
N ALA A 242 15.91 -16.07 56.17
CA ALA A 242 16.14 -14.68 56.50
C ALA A 242 16.84 -14.55 57.87
N PRO A 243 17.61 -13.48 58.12
CA PRO A 243 18.18 -13.22 59.45
C PRO A 243 17.13 -13.11 60.56
N LYS A 244 15.94 -12.62 60.23
CA LYS A 244 14.77 -12.60 61.09
C LYS A 244 13.52 -12.91 60.28
N ILE A 245 12.70 -13.85 60.78
CA ILE A 245 11.38 -14.17 60.27
C ILE A 245 10.39 -13.84 61.40
N ASP A 246 9.55 -12.81 61.22
CA ASP A 246 8.53 -12.42 62.19
C ASP A 246 7.18 -12.90 61.63
N LEU A 247 6.62 -13.91 62.28
CA LEU A 247 5.31 -14.46 61.99
C LEU A 247 4.37 -13.94 63.10
N ASN A 248 3.73 -12.81 62.87
CA ASN A 248 2.81 -12.24 63.84
C ASN A 248 1.50 -13.03 63.81
N PRO A 249 1.00 -13.60 64.96
CA PRO A 249 -0.24 -14.34 65.03
C PRO A 249 -1.48 -13.50 64.81
#